data_417e01b0ac617cd7ba92388d017b3aba
#
_entry.id   417e01b0ac617cd7ba92388d017b3aba
#
_cell.length_a   1.000
_cell.length_b   1.000
_cell.length_c   1.000
_cell.angle_alpha   90.00
_cell.angle_beta   90.00
_cell.angle_gamma   90.00
#
_symmetry.space_group_name_H-M   'P 1'
#
loop_
_entity.id
_entity.type
_entity.pdbx_description
1 polymer ?
#
loop_
_entity_poly.entity_id
_entity_poly.type
_entity_poly.pdbx_seq_one_letter_code
_entity_poly.pdbx_strand_id
1 'polypeptide(L)'
;MKSKCLKLVCFIVVAIVMACVFHRLTVVYEASSGFHYELQSRLKSGDTVEHGDMYVDDVLNDRLQKWGSAHVKDLVIEFFRDRYPNMPVSEEELRREVAQAQLGLGRKGQRVFQIVVRSRLSEVCAGLANAYVEAIGAYTDEENRNRNERAVAQIHEDLWHRQRGVERIRRKLSELGEGTGNAVAMAELEAQLNKEVARLEKLRELEAKYRKLSEDGNMSVVFAWRAVVSKRLVFQ
;
A
#
# COMPACT_ATOMS: atom_id res chain seq x y z
N MET A 1 -2.17 -66.99 32.20
CA MET A 1 -1.04 -66.14 31.76
C MET A 1 -1.25 -65.44 30.40
N LYS A 2 -1.82 -66.08 29.38
CA LYS A 2 -2.00 -65.52 28.02
C LYS A 2 -2.84 -64.21 27.99
N SER A 3 -3.87 -64.00 28.82
CA SER A 3 -4.74 -62.81 28.84
C SER A 3 -4.02 -61.56 29.38
N LYS A 4 -3.09 -61.68 30.32
CA LYS A 4 -2.32 -60.56 30.87
C LYS A 4 -1.28 -60.03 29.88
N CYS A 5 -0.61 -60.93 29.15
CA CYS A 5 0.33 -60.54 28.09
C CYS A 5 -0.37 -59.79 26.92
N LEU A 6 -1.58 -60.25 26.53
CA LEU A 6 -2.31 -59.62 25.45
C LEU A 6 -2.75 -58.15 25.84
N LYS A 7 -3.19 -57.96 27.08
CA LYS A 7 -3.56 -56.61 27.59
C LYS A 7 -2.33 -55.69 27.63
N LEU A 8 -1.16 -56.18 28.02
CA LEU A 8 0.05 -55.38 28.08
C LEU A 8 0.52 -54.98 26.65
N VAL A 9 0.47 -55.91 25.68
CA VAL A 9 0.81 -55.62 24.29
C VAL A 9 -0.14 -54.59 23.69
N CYS A 10 -1.48 -54.73 23.93
CA CYS A 10 -2.43 -53.71 23.46
C CYS A 10 -2.16 -52.35 24.06
N PHE A 11 -1.84 -52.26 25.37
CA PHE A 11 -1.52 -50.99 26.01
C PHE A 11 -0.25 -50.32 25.41
N ILE A 12 0.79 -51.12 25.16
CA ILE A 12 2.03 -50.64 24.54
C ILE A 12 1.75 -50.11 23.12
N VAL A 13 1.00 -50.86 22.31
CA VAL A 13 0.63 -50.40 20.95
C VAL A 13 -0.17 -49.13 20.97
N VAL A 14 -1.16 -49.00 21.85
CA VAL A 14 -1.94 -47.79 22.03
C VAL A 14 -1.06 -46.60 22.46
N ALA A 15 -0.14 -46.85 23.42
CA ALA A 15 0.80 -45.81 23.87
C ALA A 15 1.74 -45.34 22.74
N ILE A 16 2.25 -46.25 21.92
CA ILE A 16 3.08 -45.92 20.75
C ILE A 16 2.29 -45.14 19.71
N VAL A 17 1.07 -45.58 19.39
CA VAL A 17 0.19 -44.87 18.46
C VAL A 17 -0.14 -43.46 18.99
N MET A 18 -0.48 -43.32 20.25
CA MET A 18 -0.71 -42.01 20.85
C MET A 18 0.54 -41.14 20.84
N ALA A 19 1.72 -41.69 21.16
CA ALA A 19 2.97 -40.97 21.10
C ALA A 19 3.27 -40.48 19.66
N CYS A 20 3.06 -41.35 18.67
CA CYS A 20 3.21 -40.97 17.25
C CYS A 20 2.20 -39.88 16.81
N VAL A 21 0.95 -39.97 17.26
CA VAL A 21 -0.08 -38.96 16.99
C VAL A 21 0.29 -37.63 17.68
N PHE A 22 0.70 -37.68 18.95
CA PHE A 22 1.15 -36.45 19.66
C PHE A 22 2.42 -35.85 19.07
N HIS A 23 3.35 -36.67 18.57
CA HIS A 23 4.56 -36.19 17.91
C HIS A 23 4.27 -35.49 16.56
N ARG A 24 3.19 -35.88 15.89
CA ARG A 24 2.73 -35.24 14.65
C ARG A 24 1.80 -34.03 14.89
N LEU A 25 1.30 -33.84 16.10
CA LEU A 25 0.50 -32.70 16.49
C LEU A 25 1.42 -31.52 16.85
N THR A 26 1.54 -30.58 15.94
CA THR A 26 2.29 -29.35 16.20
C THR A 26 1.34 -28.23 16.55
N VAL A 27 1.64 -27.53 17.63
CA VAL A 27 0.94 -26.30 17.97
C VAL A 27 1.41 -25.20 17.02
N VAL A 28 0.47 -24.63 16.29
CA VAL A 28 0.71 -23.47 15.44
C VAL A 28 -0.18 -22.34 15.92
N TYR A 29 0.40 -21.19 16.09
CA TYR A 29 -0.33 -19.97 16.36
C TYR A 29 -0.68 -19.30 15.04
N GLU A 30 -1.87 -18.75 14.95
CA GLU A 30 -2.32 -17.94 13.83
C GLU A 30 -2.67 -16.56 14.36
N ALA A 31 -2.08 -15.52 13.82
CA ALA A 31 -2.41 -14.14 14.13
C ALA A 31 -2.96 -13.44 12.90
N SER A 32 -3.98 -12.60 13.11
CA SER A 32 -4.49 -11.76 12.04
C SER A 32 -4.54 -10.31 12.47
N SER A 33 -4.02 -9.44 11.62
CA SER A 33 -4.19 -7.98 11.69
C SER A 33 -5.06 -7.51 10.56
N GLY A 34 -5.85 -6.47 10.80
CA GLY A 34 -6.67 -5.84 9.78
C GLY A 34 -6.35 -4.36 9.62
N PHE A 35 -6.50 -3.86 8.38
CA PHE A 35 -6.29 -2.47 8.09
C PHE A 35 -7.28 -1.96 7.03
N HIS A 36 -7.56 -0.67 7.10
CA HIS A 36 -8.27 0.06 6.07
C HIS A 36 -7.26 0.69 5.12
N TYR A 37 -7.57 0.65 3.84
CA TYR A 37 -6.86 1.40 2.83
C TYR A 37 -7.76 2.49 2.28
N GLU A 38 -7.37 3.75 2.48
CA GLU A 38 -8.04 4.89 1.88
C GLU A 38 -7.44 5.12 0.49
N LEU A 39 -8.23 4.81 -0.53
CA LEU A 39 -7.93 5.27 -1.89
C LEU A 39 -7.95 6.81 -1.86
N GLN A 40 -6.78 7.43 -1.94
CA GLN A 40 -6.72 8.85 -2.24
C GLN A 40 -7.50 9.08 -3.53
N SER A 41 -8.65 9.73 -3.39
CA SER A 41 -9.40 10.15 -4.57
C SER A 41 -8.42 10.97 -5.41
N ARG A 42 -8.08 10.47 -6.61
CA ARG A 42 -7.30 11.28 -7.57
C ARG A 42 -7.93 12.64 -7.56
N LEU A 43 -7.12 13.67 -7.27
CA LEU A 43 -7.53 15.03 -7.41
C LEU A 43 -7.99 15.22 -8.85
N LYS A 44 -9.30 15.16 -9.03
CA LYS A 44 -9.91 15.28 -10.34
C LYS A 44 -9.78 16.71 -10.79
N SER A 45 -9.18 16.90 -11.95
CA SER A 45 -9.53 18.04 -12.79
C SER A 45 -10.97 17.81 -13.26
N GLY A 46 -11.94 18.35 -12.51
CA GLY A 46 -13.29 18.67 -12.96
C GLY A 46 -14.26 17.55 -13.37
N ASP A 47 -13.83 16.34 -13.65
CA ASP A 47 -14.72 15.27 -14.12
C ASP A 47 -14.98 14.24 -13.02
N THR A 48 -16.25 14.14 -12.63
CA THR A 48 -16.81 13.06 -11.82
C THR A 48 -16.80 11.77 -12.63
N VAL A 49 -15.72 10.98 -12.56
CA VAL A 49 -15.76 9.61 -13.04
C VAL A 49 -16.42 8.78 -11.95
N GLU A 50 -17.66 8.37 -12.15
CA GLU A 50 -18.25 7.26 -11.44
C GLU A 50 -17.38 6.03 -11.71
N HIS A 51 -16.57 5.65 -10.73
CA HIS A 51 -15.82 4.41 -10.83
C HIS A 51 -16.81 3.27 -10.58
N GLY A 52 -17.19 2.56 -11.63
CA GLY A 52 -17.93 1.33 -11.50
C GLY A 52 -17.16 0.34 -10.63
N ASP A 53 -17.87 -0.55 -9.93
CA ASP A 53 -17.32 -1.55 -9.02
C ASP A 53 -16.16 -2.37 -9.62
N MET A 54 -16.18 -2.59 -10.93
CA MET A 54 -15.15 -3.33 -11.67
C MET A 54 -13.77 -2.64 -11.65
N TYR A 55 -13.72 -1.30 -11.70
CA TYR A 55 -12.47 -0.56 -11.62
C TYR A 55 -11.85 -0.59 -10.21
N VAL A 56 -12.70 -0.65 -9.18
CA VAL A 56 -12.24 -0.76 -7.78
C VAL A 56 -11.55 -2.10 -7.55
N ASP A 57 -12.10 -3.19 -8.09
CA ASP A 57 -11.54 -4.53 -7.94
C ASP A 57 -10.17 -4.66 -8.63
N ASP A 58 -9.99 -4.08 -9.81
CA ASP A 58 -8.71 -4.07 -10.53
C ASP A 58 -7.63 -3.30 -9.75
N VAL A 59 -7.99 -2.14 -9.20
CA VAL A 59 -7.08 -1.35 -8.36
C VAL A 59 -6.71 -2.09 -7.08
N LEU A 60 -7.67 -2.76 -6.45
CA LEU A 60 -7.44 -3.53 -5.23
C LEU A 60 -6.55 -4.75 -5.51
N ASN A 61 -6.74 -5.43 -6.63
CA ASN A 61 -5.89 -6.55 -7.04
C ASN A 61 -4.46 -6.12 -7.34
N ASP A 62 -4.24 -5.00 -8.05
CA ASP A 62 -2.91 -4.40 -8.26
C ASP A 62 -2.23 -4.09 -6.91
N ARG A 63 -2.98 -3.54 -5.96
CA ARG A 63 -2.47 -3.25 -4.61
C ARG A 63 -2.08 -4.52 -3.86
N LEU A 64 -2.92 -5.55 -3.85
CA LEU A 64 -2.62 -6.83 -3.22
C LEU A 64 -1.34 -7.45 -3.79
N GLN A 65 -1.15 -7.38 -5.10
CA GLN A 65 0.05 -7.88 -5.75
C GLN A 65 1.30 -7.09 -5.31
N LYS A 66 1.24 -5.76 -5.26
CA LYS A 66 2.34 -4.90 -4.81
C LYS A 66 2.69 -5.13 -3.35
N TRP A 67 1.68 -5.22 -2.47
CA TRP A 67 1.88 -5.49 -1.05
C TRP A 67 2.40 -6.90 -0.75
N GLY A 68 2.18 -7.85 -1.66
CA GLY A 68 2.78 -9.19 -1.62
C GLY A 68 4.19 -9.27 -2.19
N SER A 69 4.76 -8.17 -2.67
CA SER A 69 6.09 -8.13 -3.31
C SER A 69 7.23 -8.49 -2.35
N ALA A 70 8.37 -8.87 -2.91
CA ALA A 70 9.58 -9.15 -2.14
C ALA A 70 10.04 -7.94 -1.32
N HIS A 71 9.94 -6.74 -1.89
CA HIS A 71 10.32 -5.49 -1.22
C HIS A 71 9.50 -5.26 0.06
N VAL A 72 8.17 -5.41 0.00
CA VAL A 72 7.33 -5.26 1.21
C VAL A 72 7.67 -6.34 2.24
N LYS A 73 7.94 -7.57 1.81
CA LYS A 73 8.35 -8.66 2.70
C LYS A 73 9.67 -8.39 3.41
N ASP A 74 10.63 -7.76 2.74
CA ASP A 74 11.88 -7.34 3.36
C ASP A 74 11.64 -6.23 4.39
N LEU A 75 10.80 -5.24 4.09
CA LEU A 75 10.38 -4.22 5.05
C LEU A 75 9.69 -4.82 6.28
N VAL A 76 8.86 -5.86 6.12
CA VAL A 76 8.23 -6.57 7.25
C VAL A 76 9.29 -7.13 8.21
N ILE A 77 10.34 -7.74 7.67
CA ILE A 77 11.44 -8.30 8.49
C ILE A 77 12.19 -7.19 9.21
N GLU A 78 12.47 -6.08 8.52
CA GLU A 78 13.12 -4.90 9.08
C GLU A 78 12.30 -4.33 10.25
N PHE A 79 11.02 -4.00 10.03
CA PHE A 79 10.12 -3.48 11.07
C PHE A 79 9.97 -4.45 12.25
N PHE A 80 9.92 -5.76 11.97
CA PHE A 80 9.87 -6.76 13.03
C PHE A 80 11.15 -6.75 13.87
N ARG A 81 12.33 -6.71 13.25
CA ARG A 81 13.62 -6.69 13.91
C ARG A 81 13.82 -5.42 14.75
N ASP A 82 13.45 -4.27 14.22
CA ASP A 82 13.54 -3.00 14.93
C ASP A 82 12.70 -3.02 16.22
N ARG A 83 11.51 -3.63 16.15
CA ARG A 83 10.63 -3.71 17.32
C ARG A 83 10.98 -4.82 18.30
N TYR A 84 11.54 -5.91 17.81
CA TYR A 84 11.86 -7.11 18.59
C TYR A 84 13.33 -7.55 18.39
N PRO A 85 14.32 -6.70 18.72
CA PRO A 85 15.74 -6.97 18.44
C PRO A 85 16.27 -8.22 19.13
N ASN A 86 15.71 -8.58 20.27
CA ASN A 86 16.16 -9.71 21.09
C ASN A 86 15.35 -11.00 20.88
N MET A 87 14.43 -11.02 19.89
CA MET A 87 13.64 -12.22 19.65
C MET A 87 14.53 -13.34 19.08
N PRO A 88 14.57 -14.55 19.71
CA PRO A 88 15.44 -15.63 19.29
C PRO A 88 14.89 -16.39 18.08
N VAL A 89 14.71 -15.70 16.95
CA VAL A 89 14.24 -16.25 15.69
C VAL A 89 15.28 -15.94 14.61
N SER A 90 15.66 -16.94 13.84
CA SER A 90 16.60 -16.73 12.73
C SER A 90 15.96 -15.91 11.60
N GLU A 91 16.79 -15.25 10.81
CA GLU A 91 16.31 -14.50 9.65
C GLU A 91 15.65 -15.43 8.61
N GLU A 92 16.20 -16.62 8.45
CA GLU A 92 15.66 -17.63 7.52
C GLU A 92 14.25 -18.09 7.94
N GLU A 93 14.01 -18.28 9.25
CA GLU A 93 12.68 -18.57 9.77
C GLU A 93 11.71 -17.43 9.53
N LEU A 94 12.12 -16.17 9.80
CA LEU A 94 11.30 -15.01 9.53
C LEU A 94 10.94 -14.91 8.05
N ARG A 95 11.93 -15.06 7.15
CA ARG A 95 11.69 -15.04 5.70
C ARG A 95 10.68 -16.10 5.27
N ARG A 96 10.77 -17.31 5.85
CA ARG A 96 9.84 -18.41 5.56
C ARG A 96 8.43 -18.08 6.05
N GLU A 97 8.27 -17.57 7.26
CA GLU A 97 6.96 -17.22 7.82
C GLU A 97 6.32 -16.04 7.08
N VAL A 98 7.11 -15.02 6.73
CA VAL A 98 6.68 -13.88 5.91
C VAL A 98 6.28 -14.34 4.51
N ALA A 99 7.01 -15.29 3.92
CA ALA A 99 6.66 -15.85 2.59
C ALA A 99 5.34 -16.61 2.60
N GLN A 100 4.97 -17.23 3.73
CA GLN A 100 3.74 -18.00 3.92
C GLN A 100 2.55 -17.14 4.40
N ALA A 101 2.78 -15.87 4.74
CA ALA A 101 1.74 -14.97 5.16
C ALA A 101 0.68 -14.77 4.06
N GLN A 102 -0.58 -14.78 4.47
CA GLN A 102 -1.71 -14.62 3.58
C GLN A 102 -2.25 -13.20 3.70
N LEU A 103 -2.24 -12.47 2.59
CA LEU A 103 -2.85 -11.16 2.45
C LEU A 103 -4.12 -11.30 1.62
N GLY A 104 -5.23 -10.77 2.10
CA GLY A 104 -6.50 -10.85 1.38
C GLY A 104 -7.49 -9.78 1.84
N LEU A 105 -8.60 -9.72 1.14
CA LEU A 105 -9.74 -8.93 1.58
C LEU A 105 -10.41 -9.65 2.76
N GLY A 106 -10.76 -8.89 3.78
CA GLY A 106 -11.60 -9.34 4.87
C GLY A 106 -13.01 -9.73 4.38
N ARG A 107 -13.98 -9.82 5.29
CA ARG A 107 -15.34 -10.24 4.92
C ARG A 107 -15.93 -9.37 3.80
N LYS A 108 -16.64 -10.02 2.86
CA LYS A 108 -17.37 -9.36 1.75
C LYS A 108 -18.14 -8.12 2.24
N GLY A 109 -17.92 -6.98 1.57
CA GLY A 109 -18.60 -5.72 1.84
C GLY A 109 -17.86 -4.74 2.77
N GLN A 110 -16.76 -5.16 3.39
CA GLN A 110 -15.88 -4.27 4.14
C GLN A 110 -14.59 -4.02 3.34
N ARG A 111 -14.24 -2.75 3.12
CA ARG A 111 -12.93 -2.36 2.53
C ARG A 111 -11.79 -2.54 3.55
N VAL A 112 -11.79 -3.70 4.21
CA VAL A 112 -10.81 -4.08 5.21
C VAL A 112 -9.95 -5.18 4.62
N PHE A 113 -8.67 -4.96 4.63
CA PHE A 113 -7.68 -5.97 4.28
C PHE A 113 -7.27 -6.72 5.54
N GLN A 114 -6.98 -7.98 5.39
CA GLN A 114 -6.55 -8.84 6.48
C GLN A 114 -5.24 -9.52 6.11
N ILE A 115 -4.33 -9.54 7.08
CA ILE A 115 -3.09 -10.28 7.02
C ILE A 115 -3.17 -11.41 8.02
N VAL A 116 -2.89 -12.63 7.57
CA VAL A 116 -2.85 -13.82 8.41
C VAL A 116 -1.44 -14.39 8.37
N VAL A 117 -0.82 -14.47 9.53
CA VAL A 117 0.51 -15.06 9.74
C VAL A 117 0.38 -16.30 10.60
N ARG A 118 1.18 -17.33 10.32
CA ARG A 118 1.28 -18.55 11.09
C ARG A 118 2.70 -18.74 11.58
N SER A 119 2.85 -19.05 12.87
CA SER A 119 4.17 -19.30 13.47
C SER A 119 4.03 -20.30 14.61
N ARG A 120 5.16 -20.92 14.99
CA ARG A 120 5.25 -21.77 16.20
C ARG A 120 5.29 -20.95 17.49
N LEU A 121 5.65 -19.68 17.40
CA LEU A 121 5.72 -18.75 18.53
C LEU A 121 4.61 -17.69 18.43
N SER A 122 3.79 -17.57 19.45
CA SER A 122 2.67 -16.62 19.48
C SER A 122 3.09 -15.18 19.31
N GLU A 123 4.21 -14.79 19.94
CA GLU A 123 4.74 -13.43 19.91
C GLU A 123 5.28 -13.07 18.50
N VAL A 124 5.99 -14.01 17.85
CA VAL A 124 6.46 -13.86 16.46
C VAL A 124 5.27 -13.70 15.53
N CYS A 125 4.25 -14.54 15.68
CA CYS A 125 3.04 -14.53 14.88
C CYS A 125 2.34 -13.16 14.94
N ALA A 126 2.11 -12.63 16.15
CA ALA A 126 1.50 -11.32 16.34
C ALA A 126 2.38 -10.17 15.86
N GLY A 127 3.68 -10.24 16.16
CA GLY A 127 4.65 -9.25 15.77
C GLY A 127 4.74 -9.09 14.25
N LEU A 128 4.85 -10.21 13.53
CA LEU A 128 4.89 -10.20 12.07
C LEU A 128 3.59 -9.70 11.44
N ALA A 129 2.42 -10.11 11.97
CA ALA A 129 1.14 -9.63 11.44
C ALA A 129 0.99 -8.10 11.58
N ASN A 130 1.46 -7.51 12.67
CA ASN A 130 1.48 -6.06 12.85
C ASN A 130 2.55 -5.38 11.98
N ALA A 131 3.76 -5.94 11.92
CA ALA A 131 4.84 -5.43 11.09
C ALA A 131 4.45 -5.38 9.60
N TYR A 132 3.66 -6.34 9.15
CA TYR A 132 3.11 -6.33 7.79
C TYR A 132 2.24 -5.11 7.50
N VAL A 133 1.33 -4.74 8.41
CA VAL A 133 0.49 -3.55 8.23
C VAL A 133 1.34 -2.29 8.18
N GLU A 134 2.34 -2.20 9.05
CA GLU A 134 3.27 -1.07 9.10
C GLU A 134 4.12 -0.97 7.82
N ALA A 135 4.64 -2.10 7.33
CA ALA A 135 5.41 -2.16 6.10
C ALA A 135 4.57 -1.78 4.87
N ILE A 136 3.31 -2.24 4.80
CA ILE A 136 2.37 -1.84 3.75
C ILE A 136 2.10 -0.34 3.82
N GLY A 137 1.94 0.22 5.03
CA GLY A 137 1.78 1.66 5.25
C GLY A 137 2.97 2.44 4.70
N ALA A 138 4.18 2.12 5.16
CA ALA A 138 5.40 2.78 4.74
C ALA A 138 5.63 2.70 3.21
N TYR A 139 5.44 1.52 2.63
CA TYR A 139 5.54 1.31 1.19
C TYR A 139 4.52 2.16 0.40
N THR A 140 3.28 2.20 0.88
CA THR A 140 2.21 2.93 0.21
C THR A 140 2.45 4.45 0.28
N ASP A 141 2.93 4.94 1.40
CA ASP A 141 3.26 6.35 1.60
C ASP A 141 4.45 6.76 0.73
N GLU A 142 5.46 5.92 0.59
CA GLU A 142 6.58 6.14 -0.33
C GLU A 142 6.12 6.15 -1.79
N GLU A 143 5.30 5.17 -2.20
CA GLU A 143 4.75 5.14 -3.57
C GLU A 143 3.92 6.40 -3.88
N ASN A 144 3.11 6.86 -2.91
CA ASN A 144 2.31 8.08 -3.07
C ASN A 144 3.20 9.32 -3.16
N ARG A 145 4.25 9.41 -2.33
CA ARG A 145 5.23 10.51 -2.38
C ARG A 145 5.91 10.56 -3.75
N ASN A 146 6.46 9.44 -4.21
CA ASN A 146 7.10 9.33 -5.52
C ASN A 146 6.17 9.71 -6.68
N ARG A 147 4.88 9.37 -6.56
CA ARG A 147 3.86 9.76 -7.55
C ARG A 147 3.61 11.26 -7.54
N ASN A 148 3.48 11.86 -6.36
CA ASN A 148 3.24 13.29 -6.21
C ASN A 148 4.45 14.10 -6.70
N GLU A 149 5.67 13.67 -6.41
CA GLU A 149 6.90 14.29 -6.90
C GLU A 149 7.00 14.25 -8.43
N ARG A 150 6.65 13.12 -9.06
CA ARG A 150 6.58 13.03 -10.54
C ARG A 150 5.51 13.95 -11.11
N ALA A 151 4.35 14.06 -10.45
CA ALA A 151 3.31 14.98 -10.88
C ALA A 151 3.77 16.45 -10.78
N VAL A 152 4.47 16.82 -9.71
CA VAL A 152 5.08 18.15 -9.54
C VAL A 152 6.10 18.43 -10.65
N ALA A 153 6.99 17.48 -10.95
CA ALA A 153 7.97 17.63 -12.01
C ALA A 153 7.31 17.86 -13.37
N GLN A 154 6.26 17.11 -13.69
CA GLN A 154 5.52 17.27 -14.96
C GLN A 154 4.79 18.62 -15.02
N ILE A 155 4.16 19.05 -13.93
CA ILE A 155 3.52 20.38 -13.86
C ILE A 155 4.56 21.49 -14.05
N HIS A 156 5.75 21.33 -13.49
CA HIS A 156 6.83 22.31 -13.62
C HIS A 156 7.29 22.45 -15.08
N GLU A 157 7.39 21.35 -15.81
CA GLU A 157 7.69 21.35 -17.25
C GLU A 157 6.57 22.06 -18.05
N ASP A 158 5.31 21.77 -17.76
CA ASP A 158 4.15 22.42 -18.37
C ASP A 158 4.12 23.91 -18.08
N LEU A 159 4.43 24.34 -16.85
CA LEU A 159 4.53 25.75 -16.47
C LEU A 159 5.60 26.47 -17.28
N TRP A 160 6.78 25.87 -17.43
CA TRP A 160 7.87 26.44 -18.22
C TRP A 160 7.50 26.62 -19.71
N HIS A 161 6.88 25.61 -20.33
CA HIS A 161 6.41 25.71 -21.70
C HIS A 161 5.36 26.80 -21.90
N ARG A 162 4.41 26.93 -20.98
CA ARG A 162 3.35 27.95 -21.04
C ARG A 162 3.87 29.34 -20.77
N GLN A 163 4.81 29.53 -19.86
CA GLN A 163 5.45 30.83 -19.61
C GLN A 163 6.12 31.35 -20.88
N ARG A 164 6.86 30.49 -21.61
CA ARG A 164 7.42 30.84 -22.91
C ARG A 164 6.35 31.18 -23.96
N GLY A 165 5.20 30.51 -23.88
CA GLY A 165 4.04 30.86 -24.71
C GLY A 165 3.50 32.27 -24.43
N VAL A 166 3.33 32.59 -23.16
CA VAL A 166 2.90 33.94 -22.72
C VAL A 166 3.90 35.02 -23.16
N GLU A 167 5.21 34.78 -23.01
CA GLU A 167 6.23 35.71 -23.42
C GLU A 167 6.19 35.96 -24.93
N ARG A 168 5.97 34.91 -25.73
CA ARG A 168 5.81 35.05 -27.20
C ARG A 168 4.59 35.87 -27.58
N ILE A 169 3.46 35.67 -26.91
CA ILE A 169 2.24 36.45 -27.15
C ILE A 169 2.45 37.92 -26.76
N ARG A 170 3.07 38.18 -25.61
CA ARG A 170 3.41 39.53 -25.17
C ARG A 170 4.33 40.27 -26.17
N ARG A 171 5.34 39.58 -26.73
CA ARG A 171 6.21 40.14 -27.73
C ARG A 171 5.45 40.50 -29.02
N LYS A 172 4.60 39.60 -29.51
CA LYS A 172 3.72 39.90 -30.65
C LYS A 172 2.79 41.08 -30.40
N LEU A 173 2.23 41.21 -29.20
CA LEU A 173 1.40 42.37 -28.84
C LEU A 173 2.21 43.67 -28.87
N SER A 174 3.45 43.69 -28.39
CA SER A 174 4.32 44.85 -28.44
C SER A 174 4.66 45.24 -29.89
N GLU A 175 4.94 44.27 -30.76
CA GLU A 175 5.25 44.48 -32.16
C GLU A 175 4.05 45.04 -32.97
N LEU A 176 2.83 44.59 -32.63
CA LEU A 176 1.56 45.10 -33.23
C LEU A 176 1.14 46.48 -32.74
N GLY A 177 1.47 46.83 -31.47
CA GLY A 177 1.09 48.12 -30.84
C GLY A 177 1.76 49.33 -31.52
N GLU A 178 2.80 49.13 -32.31
CA GLU A 178 3.49 50.19 -33.08
C GLU A 178 2.83 50.53 -34.44
N GLY A 179 1.77 49.75 -34.86
CA GLY A 179 1.07 49.92 -36.15
C GLY A 179 -0.38 50.32 -36.04
N THR A 180 -0.76 51.42 -36.71
CA THR A 180 -2.16 51.86 -36.82
C THR A 180 -2.93 50.92 -37.78
N GLY A 181 -3.83 50.10 -37.29
CA GLY A 181 -4.75 49.28 -38.08
C GLY A 181 -5.03 47.88 -37.58
N ASN A 182 -4.40 47.45 -36.50
CA ASN A 182 -4.40 46.04 -36.03
C ASN A 182 -5.33 45.75 -34.82
N ALA A 183 -6.38 46.55 -34.59
CA ALA A 183 -7.24 46.44 -33.38
C ALA A 183 -7.84 45.02 -33.19
N VAL A 184 -8.28 44.37 -34.27
CA VAL A 184 -8.86 43.02 -34.20
C VAL A 184 -7.80 41.97 -33.81
N ALA A 185 -6.62 42.04 -34.44
CA ALA A 185 -5.53 41.11 -34.13
C ALA A 185 -5.00 41.30 -32.70
N MET A 186 -4.98 42.55 -32.19
CA MET A 186 -4.61 42.84 -30.81
C MET A 186 -5.62 42.23 -29.84
N ALA A 187 -6.93 42.43 -30.09
CA ALA A 187 -7.97 41.85 -29.23
C ALA A 187 -7.92 40.30 -29.17
N GLU A 188 -7.64 39.65 -30.27
CA GLU A 188 -7.45 38.18 -30.32
C GLU A 188 -6.25 37.73 -29.51
N LEU A 189 -5.11 38.43 -29.63
CA LEU A 189 -3.89 38.11 -28.89
C LEU A 189 -4.05 38.37 -27.38
N GLU A 190 -4.77 39.44 -27.01
CA GLU A 190 -5.11 39.72 -25.60
C GLU A 190 -6.02 38.62 -25.02
N ALA A 191 -7.02 38.16 -25.78
CA ALA A 191 -7.86 37.05 -25.37
C ALA A 191 -7.06 35.75 -25.20
N GLN A 192 -6.10 35.48 -26.09
CA GLN A 192 -5.18 34.33 -25.97
C GLN A 192 -4.26 34.47 -24.75
N LEU A 193 -3.73 35.66 -24.50
CA LEU A 193 -2.88 35.96 -23.35
C LEU A 193 -3.63 35.68 -22.04
N ASN A 194 -4.83 36.22 -21.91
CA ASN A 194 -5.66 36.05 -20.72
C ASN A 194 -5.96 34.56 -20.48
N LYS A 195 -6.26 33.79 -21.54
CA LYS A 195 -6.48 32.35 -21.45
C LYS A 195 -5.24 31.59 -20.98
N GLU A 196 -4.05 31.91 -21.50
CA GLU A 196 -2.82 31.25 -21.07
C GLU A 196 -2.39 31.65 -19.65
N VAL A 197 -2.61 32.91 -19.24
CA VAL A 197 -2.37 33.38 -17.87
C VAL A 197 -3.27 32.62 -16.88
N ALA A 198 -4.57 32.50 -17.18
CA ALA A 198 -5.49 31.74 -16.32
C ALA A 198 -5.11 30.25 -16.20
N ARG A 199 -4.54 29.66 -17.28
CA ARG A 199 -4.02 28.29 -17.22
C ARG A 199 -2.76 28.17 -16.36
N LEU A 200 -1.86 29.16 -16.41
CA LEU A 200 -0.67 29.19 -15.56
C LEU A 200 -1.06 29.27 -14.07
N GLU A 201 -2.07 30.07 -13.71
CA GLU A 201 -2.55 30.17 -12.34
C GLU A 201 -3.09 28.81 -11.84
N LYS A 202 -3.92 28.14 -12.65
CA LYS A 202 -4.42 26.80 -12.30
C LYS A 202 -3.31 25.76 -12.14
N LEU A 203 -2.28 25.80 -12.96
CA LEU A 203 -1.15 24.89 -12.83
C LEU A 203 -0.33 25.16 -11.55
N ARG A 204 -0.16 26.42 -11.16
CA ARG A 204 0.49 26.80 -9.89
C ARG A 204 -0.30 26.32 -8.67
N GLU A 205 -1.61 26.47 -8.71
CA GLU A 205 -2.48 25.95 -7.64
C GLU A 205 -2.36 24.43 -7.54
N LEU A 206 -2.32 23.74 -8.68
CA LEU A 206 -2.16 22.28 -8.74
C LEU A 206 -0.79 21.85 -8.22
N GLU A 207 0.29 22.54 -8.60
CA GLU A 207 1.64 22.31 -8.08
C GLU A 207 1.69 22.43 -6.56
N ALA A 208 1.16 23.54 -6.02
CA ALA A 208 1.12 23.76 -4.58
C ALA A 208 0.36 22.65 -3.84
N LYS A 209 -0.74 22.17 -4.43
CA LYS A 209 -1.53 21.07 -3.87
C LYS A 209 -0.77 19.73 -3.85
N TYR A 210 -0.07 19.38 -4.92
CA TYR A 210 0.73 18.14 -4.96
C TYR A 210 1.96 18.22 -4.04
N ARG A 211 2.60 19.39 -3.92
CA ARG A 211 3.69 19.59 -2.94
C ARG A 211 3.19 19.36 -1.52
N LYS A 212 2.07 19.95 -1.16
CA LYS A 212 1.47 19.76 0.16
C LYS A 212 1.14 18.28 0.42
N LEU A 213 0.58 17.57 -0.56
CA LEU A 213 0.32 16.13 -0.46
C LEU A 213 1.60 15.28 -0.32
N SER A 214 2.74 15.75 -0.85
CA SER A 214 4.03 15.10 -0.68
C SER A 214 4.63 15.33 0.72
N GLU A 215 4.37 16.50 1.31
CA GLU A 215 4.90 16.90 2.62
C GLU A 215 4.09 16.33 3.79
N ASP A 216 2.75 16.33 3.67
CA ASP A 216 1.83 15.98 4.77
C ASP A 216 1.82 14.49 5.11
N GLY A 217 2.52 13.62 4.35
CA GLY A 217 2.60 12.17 4.61
C GLY A 217 1.21 11.56 4.74
N ASN A 218 0.55 11.28 3.65
CA ASN A 218 -0.79 10.72 3.69
C ASN A 218 -0.78 9.30 4.23
N MET A 219 -1.20 9.10 5.47
CA MET A 219 -1.50 7.78 6.02
C MET A 219 -2.65 7.14 5.22
N SER A 220 -2.30 6.46 4.14
CA SER A 220 -3.27 5.73 3.31
C SER A 220 -3.69 4.39 3.93
N VAL A 221 -2.97 3.95 4.96
CA VAL A 221 -3.18 2.67 5.64
C VAL A 221 -3.38 2.92 7.13
N VAL A 222 -4.54 2.52 7.63
CA VAL A 222 -4.91 2.68 9.04
C VAL A 222 -5.28 1.32 9.63
N PHE A 223 -4.71 0.98 10.79
CA PHE A 223 -5.10 -0.23 11.50
C PHE A 223 -6.60 -0.26 11.78
N ALA A 224 -7.28 -1.32 11.33
CA ALA A 224 -8.64 -1.64 11.74
C ALA A 224 -8.64 -2.38 13.08
N TRP A 225 -7.69 -3.33 13.22
CA TRP A 225 -7.37 -4.01 14.50
C TRP A 225 -5.92 -4.49 14.48
N ARG A 226 -5.31 -4.51 15.66
CA ARG A 226 -4.00 -5.13 15.87
C ARG A 226 -4.13 -6.64 15.96
N ALA A 227 -3.00 -7.34 15.84
CA ALA A 227 -2.95 -8.77 15.76
C ALA A 227 -3.68 -9.44 16.93
N VAL A 228 -4.65 -10.29 16.57
CA VAL A 228 -5.34 -11.22 17.49
C VAL A 228 -4.79 -12.62 17.23
N VAL A 229 -4.28 -13.25 18.27
CA VAL A 229 -3.66 -14.58 18.18
C VAL A 229 -4.66 -15.65 18.53
N SER A 230 -4.75 -16.68 17.72
CA SER A 230 -5.47 -17.91 17.98
C SER A 230 -4.52 -19.11 17.96
N LYS A 231 -4.80 -20.10 18.82
CA LYS A 231 -4.03 -21.35 18.88
C LYS A 231 -4.73 -22.42 18.05
N ARG A 232 -4.00 -23.04 17.13
CA ARG A 232 -4.50 -24.17 16.34
C ARG A 232 -3.61 -25.40 16.50
N LEU A 233 -4.20 -26.57 16.49
CA LEU A 233 -3.49 -27.85 16.41
C LEU A 233 -3.51 -28.29 14.95
N VAL A 234 -2.32 -28.52 14.39
CA VAL A 234 -2.15 -28.94 13.00
C VAL A 234 -1.44 -30.29 12.98
N PHE A 235 -1.94 -31.21 12.19
CA PHE A 235 -1.23 -32.45 11.83
C PHE A 235 -0.16 -32.12 10.81
N GLN A 236 1.08 -32.53 11.09
CA GLN A 236 2.21 -32.52 10.14
C GLN A 236 2.40 -33.88 9.52
#